data_dff01c9acc2f79ba4f5f71d949869514
#
_entry.id   dff01c9acc2f79ba4f5f71d949869514
#
_cell.length_a   1.000
_cell.length_b   1.000
_cell.length_c   1.000
_cell.angle_alpha   90.00
_cell.angle_beta   90.00
_cell.angle_gamma   90.00
#
_symmetry.space_group_name_H-M   'P 1'
#
loop_
_entity.id
_entity.type
_entity.pdbx_description
1 polymer ?
#
loop_
_entity_poly.entity_id
_entity_poly.type
_entity_poly.pdbx_seq_one_letter_code
_entity_poly.pdbx_strand_id
1 'polypeptide(L)'
;NKFNSKGEPLFFESILHFNFKLFKLLRTKNINLNQKDKDENNIIFKLMEYNYKNQIKDKKLYLNTIKSLVNSVVDINAKNKEGLTVLHIAVGEKCEYTLRLLLEMRADCLATDNKGRTIMHNCVWKNTSKYFNLIHHFNKEIINIPDNFGIRPINYAAFMGKKDLVIKMLDAGALVNNSIKKDSRILQFLEKFHSNIINITQNIEKGVDKNNLKLLANNMINEFNIKS
;
A
#
# COMPACT_ATOMS: atom_id res chain seq x y z
N ASN A 1 10.21 2.46 30.19
CA ASN A 1 9.32 1.82 29.19
C ASN A 1 8.08 1.27 29.90
N LYS A 2 7.07 2.12 30.05
CA LYS A 2 5.78 1.72 30.64
C LYS A 2 4.72 1.73 29.58
N PHE A 3 3.75 0.82 29.70
CA PHE A 3 2.59 0.70 28.83
C PHE A 3 1.31 1.11 29.56
N ASN A 4 0.32 1.62 28.83
CA ASN A 4 -1.01 1.88 29.37
C ASN A 4 -1.85 0.58 29.40
N SER A 5 -3.10 0.64 29.90
CA SER A 5 -4.02 -0.50 29.97
C SER A 5 -4.38 -1.08 28.58
N LYS A 6 -4.15 -0.34 27.50
CA LYS A 6 -4.36 -0.78 26.10
C LYS A 6 -3.13 -1.48 25.51
N GLY A 7 -2.02 -1.58 26.26
CA GLY A 7 -0.75 -2.12 25.76
C GLY A 7 0.01 -1.16 24.82
N GLU A 8 -0.23 0.15 24.94
CA GLU A 8 0.46 1.18 24.17
C GLU A 8 1.56 1.81 25.02
N PRO A 9 2.75 2.11 24.45
CA PRO A 9 3.80 2.84 25.16
C PRO A 9 3.28 4.21 25.65
N LEU A 10 3.49 4.56 26.92
CA LEU A 10 2.95 5.78 27.50
C LEU A 10 3.35 7.07 26.76
N PHE A 11 4.53 7.07 26.10
CA PHE A 11 4.95 8.25 25.34
C PHE A 11 4.10 8.52 24.11
N PHE A 12 3.32 7.54 23.61
CA PHE A 12 2.41 7.75 22.48
C PHE A 12 1.41 8.88 22.77
N GLU A 13 0.89 8.93 23.98
CA GLU A 13 -0.04 9.99 24.41
C GLU A 13 0.55 11.40 24.23
N SER A 14 1.84 11.59 24.54
CA SER A 14 2.49 12.88 24.38
C SER A 14 2.57 13.34 22.92
N ILE A 15 2.70 12.40 22.00
CA ILE A 15 2.79 12.66 20.56
C ILE A 15 1.39 12.89 19.98
N LEU A 16 0.42 12.03 20.35
CA LEU A 16 -0.97 12.12 19.86
C LEU A 16 -1.62 13.44 20.23
N HIS A 17 -1.29 13.99 21.41
CA HIS A 17 -1.76 15.29 21.85
C HIS A 17 -0.84 16.46 21.45
N PHE A 18 0.12 16.24 20.55
CA PHE A 18 1.08 17.25 20.04
C PHE A 18 1.83 17.99 21.17
N ASN A 19 2.09 17.33 22.30
CA ASN A 19 2.84 17.91 23.40
C ASN A 19 4.35 17.86 23.13
N PHE A 20 4.83 18.79 22.30
CA PHE A 20 6.26 18.84 21.92
C PHE A 20 7.22 19.12 23.08
N LYS A 21 6.78 19.79 24.14
CA LYS A 21 7.61 19.99 25.35
C LYS A 21 7.88 18.65 26.01
N LEU A 22 6.85 17.84 26.19
CA LEU A 22 6.97 16.51 26.74
C LEU A 22 7.78 15.59 25.80
N PHE A 23 7.57 15.67 24.49
CA PHE A 23 8.35 14.89 23.52
C PHE A 23 9.86 15.22 23.58
N LYS A 24 10.24 16.52 23.65
CA LYS A 24 11.64 16.93 23.84
C LYS A 24 12.22 16.34 25.14
N LEU A 25 11.48 16.43 26.23
CA LEU A 25 11.89 15.87 27.51
C LEU A 25 12.10 14.34 27.43
N LEU A 26 11.18 13.62 26.76
CA LEU A 26 11.28 12.18 26.59
C LEU A 26 12.52 11.79 25.78
N ARG A 27 12.88 12.56 24.76
CA ARG A 27 14.13 12.35 24.01
C ARG A 27 15.36 12.48 24.88
N THR A 28 15.43 13.45 25.80
CA THR A 28 16.58 13.62 26.71
C THR A 28 16.70 12.48 27.74
N LYS A 29 15.64 11.70 27.95
CA LYS A 29 15.61 10.56 28.88
C LYS A 29 15.89 9.21 28.20
N ASN A 30 16.48 9.19 26.99
CA ASN A 30 16.83 8.00 26.24
C ASN A 30 15.69 6.98 26.10
N ILE A 31 14.47 7.46 25.91
CA ILE A 31 13.33 6.57 25.67
C ILE A 31 13.46 5.98 24.26
N ASN A 32 13.27 4.67 24.17
CA ASN A 32 13.22 3.98 22.89
C ASN A 32 11.95 4.38 22.13
N LEU A 33 12.09 5.28 21.14
CA LEU A 33 11.00 5.77 20.31
C LEU A 33 10.50 4.72 19.29
N ASN A 34 11.24 3.62 19.10
CA ASN A 34 10.84 2.50 18.26
C ASN A 34 10.01 1.43 19.00
N GLN A 35 9.61 1.71 20.24
CA GLN A 35 8.67 0.83 20.94
C GLN A 35 7.36 0.72 20.13
N LYS A 36 6.78 -0.46 20.18
CA LYS A 36 5.55 -0.82 19.48
C LYS A 36 4.45 -1.16 20.47
N ASP A 37 3.21 -0.97 20.04
CA ASP A 37 2.04 -1.46 20.78
C ASP A 37 1.87 -2.99 20.64
N LYS A 38 0.80 -3.53 21.21
CA LYS A 38 0.46 -4.96 21.13
C LYS A 38 0.26 -5.49 19.70
N ASP A 39 -0.04 -4.62 18.74
CA ASP A 39 -0.24 -4.93 17.32
C ASP A 39 1.02 -4.64 16.49
N GLU A 40 2.15 -4.41 17.17
CA GLU A 40 3.45 -4.05 16.62
C GLU A 40 3.46 -2.70 15.86
N ASN A 41 2.48 -1.84 16.09
CA ASN A 41 2.48 -0.51 15.52
C ASN A 41 3.45 0.40 16.29
N ASN A 42 4.32 1.12 15.57
CA ASN A 42 5.09 2.20 16.15
C ASN A 42 4.26 3.50 16.25
N ILE A 43 4.86 4.56 16.79
CA ILE A 43 4.15 5.83 17.01
C ILE A 43 3.64 6.49 15.71
N ILE A 44 4.28 6.26 14.55
CA ILE A 44 3.83 6.84 13.28
C ILE A 44 2.49 6.20 12.88
N PHE A 45 2.33 4.88 13.01
CA PHE A 45 1.05 4.20 12.80
C PHE A 45 -0.05 4.79 13.67
N LYS A 46 0.22 4.97 14.96
CA LYS A 46 -0.77 5.51 15.90
C LYS A 46 -1.14 6.96 15.58
N LEU A 47 -0.17 7.77 15.15
CA LEU A 47 -0.42 9.15 14.75
C LEU A 47 -1.29 9.21 13.47
N MET A 48 -1.08 8.28 12.54
CA MET A 48 -1.91 8.16 11.33
C MET A 48 -3.33 7.70 11.69
N GLU A 49 -3.47 6.68 12.52
CA GLU A 49 -4.77 6.23 13.03
C GLU A 49 -5.52 7.37 13.74
N TYR A 50 -4.81 8.13 14.58
CA TYR A 50 -5.37 9.28 15.27
C TYR A 50 -5.83 10.36 14.29
N ASN A 51 -5.02 10.69 13.25
CA ASN A 51 -5.41 11.62 12.21
C ASN A 51 -6.65 11.16 11.44
N TYR A 52 -6.74 9.88 11.10
CA TYR A 52 -7.88 9.32 10.39
C TYR A 52 -9.17 9.45 11.22
N LYS A 53 -9.11 9.12 12.51
CA LYS A 53 -10.28 9.19 13.43
C LYS A 53 -10.70 10.61 13.74
N ASN A 54 -9.74 11.52 13.94
CA ASN A 54 -10.02 12.85 14.49
C ASN A 54 -9.91 13.97 13.44
N GLN A 55 -9.54 13.65 12.20
CA GLN A 55 -9.39 14.61 11.09
C GLN A 55 -8.62 15.87 11.50
N ILE A 56 -7.35 15.68 11.88
CA ILE A 56 -6.48 16.77 12.39
C ILE A 56 -6.56 17.98 11.47
N LYS A 57 -7.03 19.12 11.99
CA LYS A 57 -7.22 20.37 11.24
C LYS A 57 -5.88 20.97 10.79
N ASP A 58 -4.89 20.98 11.69
CA ASP A 58 -3.55 21.49 11.39
C ASP A 58 -2.70 20.40 10.71
N LYS A 59 -2.88 20.27 9.40
CA LYS A 59 -2.11 19.33 8.57
C LYS A 59 -0.61 19.61 8.63
N LYS A 60 -0.20 20.88 8.73
CA LYS A 60 1.22 21.27 8.80
C LYS A 60 1.86 20.75 10.08
N LEU A 61 1.18 20.94 11.21
CA LEU A 61 1.63 20.41 12.51
C LEU A 61 1.76 18.89 12.47
N TYR A 62 0.74 18.18 11.94
CA TYR A 62 0.74 16.74 11.78
C TYR A 62 1.93 16.25 10.93
N LEU A 63 2.14 16.81 9.74
CA LEU A 63 3.25 16.43 8.85
C LEU A 63 4.63 16.74 9.46
N ASN A 64 4.78 17.90 10.13
CA ASN A 64 6.01 18.23 10.83
C ASN A 64 6.29 17.28 12.00
N THR A 65 5.25 16.77 12.66
CA THR A 65 5.40 15.75 13.70
C THR A 65 5.96 14.47 13.12
N ILE A 66 5.43 13.97 12.00
CA ILE A 66 5.97 12.79 11.31
C ILE A 66 7.44 13.02 10.93
N LYS A 67 7.77 14.16 10.31
CA LYS A 67 9.17 14.50 9.95
C LYS A 67 10.07 14.48 11.18
N SER A 68 9.63 15.06 12.28
CA SER A 68 10.42 15.12 13.52
C SER A 68 10.64 13.74 14.13
N LEU A 69 9.65 12.84 14.06
CA LEU A 69 9.75 11.46 14.53
C LEU A 69 10.77 10.67 13.71
N VAL A 70 10.66 10.70 12.39
CA VAL A 70 11.60 10.00 11.50
C VAL A 70 13.03 10.51 11.68
N ASN A 71 13.21 11.83 11.73
CA ASN A 71 14.53 12.44 12.00
C ASN A 71 15.06 12.14 13.40
N SER A 72 14.23 11.60 14.29
CA SER A 72 14.60 11.21 15.66
C SER A 72 14.78 9.71 15.83
N VAL A 73 15.10 8.99 14.74
CA VAL A 73 15.42 7.54 14.75
C VAL A 73 14.16 6.62 14.78
N VAL A 74 12.95 7.15 14.60
CA VAL A 74 11.78 6.27 14.45
C VAL A 74 11.82 5.61 13.06
N ASP A 75 11.76 4.27 13.04
CA ASP A 75 11.81 3.51 11.81
C ASP A 75 10.55 3.73 10.97
N ILE A 76 10.74 4.42 9.83
CA ILE A 76 9.67 4.70 8.85
C ILE A 76 9.21 3.43 8.11
N ASN A 77 10.05 2.38 8.07
CA ASN A 77 9.78 1.13 7.39
C ASN A 77 9.35 0.00 8.34
N ALA A 78 9.11 0.33 9.61
CA ALA A 78 8.62 -0.63 10.58
C ALA A 78 7.35 -1.31 10.06
N LYS A 79 7.26 -2.62 10.30
CA LYS A 79 6.08 -3.42 9.98
C LYS A 79 5.28 -3.71 11.26
N ASN A 80 3.97 -3.69 11.14
CA ASN A 80 3.07 -4.17 12.17
C ASN A 80 2.85 -5.71 12.07
N LYS A 81 2.01 -6.29 12.92
CA LYS A 81 1.68 -7.73 12.90
C LYS A 81 1.18 -8.26 11.56
N GLU A 82 0.53 -7.42 10.77
CA GLU A 82 0.04 -7.79 9.43
C GLU A 82 1.12 -7.62 8.35
N GLY A 83 2.32 -7.21 8.72
CA GLY A 83 3.41 -6.87 7.81
C GLY A 83 3.22 -5.52 7.10
N LEU A 84 2.18 -4.76 7.45
CA LEU A 84 1.91 -3.45 6.84
C LEU A 84 2.94 -2.43 7.31
N THR A 85 3.37 -1.56 6.40
CA THR A 85 4.13 -0.35 6.71
C THR A 85 3.21 0.87 6.76
N VAL A 86 3.72 2.00 7.23
CA VAL A 86 2.98 3.27 7.24
C VAL A 86 2.54 3.71 5.83
N LEU A 87 3.28 3.32 4.77
CA LEU A 87 2.86 3.56 3.38
C LEU A 87 1.59 2.77 3.03
N HIS A 88 1.49 1.51 3.44
CA HIS A 88 0.27 0.70 3.24
C HIS A 88 -0.94 1.34 3.91
N ILE A 89 -0.76 1.88 5.13
CA ILE A 89 -1.82 2.58 5.85
C ILE A 89 -2.20 3.88 5.14
N ALA A 90 -1.22 4.70 4.69
CA ALA A 90 -1.49 5.95 3.98
C ALA A 90 -2.33 5.75 2.71
N VAL A 91 -2.06 4.68 1.96
CA VAL A 91 -2.86 4.29 0.79
C VAL A 91 -4.25 3.80 1.22
N GLY A 92 -4.32 2.97 2.25
CA GLY A 92 -5.57 2.40 2.77
C GLY A 92 -6.54 3.45 3.29
N GLU A 93 -6.05 4.42 4.02
CA GLU A 93 -6.80 5.55 4.59
C GLU A 93 -7.02 6.72 3.60
N LYS A 94 -6.55 6.58 2.38
CA LYS A 94 -6.69 7.57 1.31
C LYS A 94 -6.07 8.94 1.64
N CYS A 95 -4.98 8.94 2.42
CA CYS A 95 -4.33 10.13 2.92
C CYS A 95 -3.17 10.55 2.01
N GLU A 96 -3.48 11.30 0.94
CA GLU A 96 -2.51 11.68 -0.10
C GLU A 96 -1.32 12.50 0.43
N TYR A 97 -1.58 13.49 1.28
CA TYR A 97 -0.51 14.33 1.81
C TYR A 97 0.47 13.56 2.71
N THR A 98 -0.02 12.56 3.47
CA THR A 98 0.85 11.66 4.25
C THR A 98 1.61 10.72 3.32
N LEU A 99 0.94 10.12 2.32
CA LEU A 99 1.58 9.25 1.34
C LEU A 99 2.74 9.97 0.64
N ARG A 100 2.49 11.20 0.15
CA ARG A 100 3.52 12.01 -0.51
C ARG A 100 4.69 12.28 0.41
N LEU A 101 4.44 12.73 1.65
CA LEU A 101 5.48 13.00 2.63
C LEU A 101 6.35 11.77 2.88
N LEU A 102 5.73 10.61 3.14
CA LEU A 102 6.46 9.36 3.44
C LEU A 102 7.35 8.93 2.26
N LEU A 103 6.85 9.06 1.02
CA LEU A 103 7.63 8.77 -0.18
C LEU A 103 8.80 9.75 -0.36
N GLU A 104 8.59 11.06 -0.14
CA GLU A 104 9.64 12.08 -0.14
C GLU A 104 10.71 11.82 0.94
N MET A 105 10.32 11.25 2.08
CA MET A 105 11.22 10.82 3.14
C MET A 105 11.87 9.45 2.88
N ARG A 106 11.74 8.92 1.66
CA ARG A 106 12.34 7.67 1.19
C ARG A 106 11.86 6.43 1.95
N ALA A 107 10.60 6.42 2.40
CA ALA A 107 9.99 5.19 2.87
C ALA A 107 10.01 4.14 1.74
N ASP A 108 10.30 2.89 2.11
CA ASP A 108 10.44 1.79 1.15
C ASP A 108 9.09 1.42 0.53
N CYS A 109 8.87 1.89 -0.71
CA CYS A 109 7.64 1.60 -1.45
C CYS A 109 7.57 0.15 -1.97
N LEU A 110 8.68 -0.60 -1.98
CA LEU A 110 8.71 -2.01 -2.35
C LEU A 110 8.46 -2.95 -1.15
N ALA A 111 8.41 -2.41 0.06
CA ALA A 111 8.06 -3.20 1.23
C ALA A 111 6.72 -3.93 1.03
N THR A 112 6.68 -5.19 1.45
CA THR A 112 5.50 -6.06 1.30
C THR A 112 4.88 -6.38 2.66
N ASP A 113 3.56 -6.56 2.66
CA ASP A 113 2.83 -7.12 3.80
C ASP A 113 3.06 -8.65 3.92
N ASN A 114 2.43 -9.30 4.91
CA ASN A 114 2.55 -10.75 5.13
C ASN A 114 2.00 -11.61 3.97
N LYS A 115 1.25 -11.02 3.05
CA LYS A 115 0.77 -11.67 1.81
C LYS A 115 1.65 -11.37 0.60
N GLY A 116 2.77 -10.70 0.78
CA GLY A 116 3.65 -10.29 -0.30
C GLY A 116 3.17 -9.06 -1.10
N ARG A 117 2.12 -8.36 -0.64
CA ARG A 117 1.53 -7.24 -1.37
C ARG A 117 2.26 -5.95 -1.08
N THR A 118 2.61 -5.22 -2.13
CA THR A 118 3.15 -3.85 -2.05
C THR A 118 2.02 -2.82 -1.93
N ILE A 119 2.38 -1.56 -1.69
CA ILE A 119 1.43 -0.45 -1.69
C ILE A 119 0.70 -0.29 -3.05
N MET A 120 1.27 -0.76 -4.17
CA MET A 120 0.58 -0.74 -5.47
C MET A 120 -0.60 -1.71 -5.50
N HIS A 121 -0.48 -2.91 -4.91
CA HIS A 121 -1.59 -3.84 -4.72
C HIS A 121 -2.69 -3.19 -3.86
N ASN A 122 -2.30 -2.52 -2.77
CA ASN A 122 -3.26 -1.82 -1.91
C ASN A 122 -3.94 -0.65 -2.64
N CYS A 123 -3.21 0.07 -3.50
CA CYS A 123 -3.76 1.14 -4.35
C CYS A 123 -4.90 0.61 -5.24
N VAL A 124 -4.70 -0.55 -5.84
CA VAL A 124 -5.73 -1.23 -6.63
C VAL A 124 -6.91 -1.65 -5.76
N TRP A 125 -6.63 -2.38 -4.68
CA TRP A 125 -7.65 -2.99 -3.81
C TRP A 125 -8.54 -1.96 -3.11
N LYS A 126 -7.92 -0.89 -2.59
CA LYS A 126 -8.62 0.18 -1.85
C LYS A 126 -9.29 1.23 -2.76
N ASN A 127 -9.27 1.03 -4.06
CA ASN A 127 -9.80 1.98 -5.03
C ASN A 127 -9.19 3.38 -4.91
N THR A 128 -7.88 3.43 -4.80
CA THR A 128 -7.10 4.66 -4.73
C THR A 128 -6.24 4.85 -5.98
N SER A 129 -6.80 4.49 -7.14
CA SER A 129 -6.13 4.55 -8.46
C SER A 129 -5.55 5.94 -8.80
N LYS A 130 -6.05 7.01 -8.17
CA LYS A 130 -5.48 8.35 -8.26
C LYS A 130 -4.04 8.43 -7.75
N TYR A 131 -3.63 7.53 -6.85
CA TYR A 131 -2.25 7.49 -6.33
C TYR A 131 -1.29 6.70 -7.22
N PHE A 132 -1.80 6.05 -8.26
CA PHE A 132 -0.98 5.26 -9.18
C PHE A 132 0.22 6.06 -9.71
N ASN A 133 -0.03 7.23 -10.30
CA ASN A 133 1.02 8.06 -10.86
C ASN A 133 2.04 8.50 -9.80
N LEU A 134 1.57 8.87 -8.61
CA LEU A 134 2.45 9.25 -7.50
C LEU A 134 3.36 8.09 -7.08
N ILE A 135 2.80 6.91 -6.83
CA ILE A 135 3.56 5.74 -6.39
C ILE A 135 4.54 5.28 -7.48
N HIS A 136 4.08 5.21 -8.74
CA HIS A 136 4.89 4.80 -9.88
C HIS A 136 6.03 5.78 -10.18
N HIS A 137 5.85 7.08 -9.90
CA HIS A 137 6.91 8.09 -10.05
C HIS A 137 8.10 7.80 -9.13
N PHE A 138 7.87 7.36 -7.90
CA PHE A 138 8.93 7.06 -6.94
C PHE A 138 9.63 5.73 -7.23
N ASN A 139 8.91 4.74 -7.76
CA ASN A 139 9.52 3.48 -8.19
C ASN A 139 8.70 2.85 -9.32
N LYS A 140 9.33 2.71 -10.49
CA LYS A 140 8.66 2.16 -11.69
C LYS A 140 8.47 0.65 -11.62
N GLU A 141 9.34 -0.07 -10.92
CA GLU A 141 9.30 -1.54 -10.84
C GLU A 141 8.12 -2.06 -10.02
N ILE A 142 7.58 -1.23 -9.13
CA ILE A 142 6.51 -1.61 -8.20
C ILE A 142 5.27 -2.18 -8.89
N ILE A 143 5.01 -1.79 -10.15
CA ILE A 143 3.86 -2.28 -10.92
C ILE A 143 3.99 -3.76 -11.30
N ASN A 144 5.23 -4.30 -11.26
CA ASN A 144 5.54 -5.66 -11.67
C ASN A 144 5.90 -6.61 -10.52
N ILE A 145 5.96 -6.12 -9.29
CA ILE A 145 6.23 -6.95 -8.11
C ILE A 145 5.02 -7.86 -7.86
N PRO A 146 5.20 -9.20 -7.87
CA PRO A 146 4.11 -10.12 -7.55
C PRO A 146 3.95 -10.27 -6.03
N ASP A 147 2.75 -10.64 -5.59
CA ASP A 147 2.50 -11.09 -4.22
C ASP A 147 2.98 -12.54 -3.97
N ASN A 148 2.71 -13.09 -2.79
CA ASN A 148 3.12 -14.46 -2.43
C ASN A 148 2.46 -15.56 -3.29
N PHE A 149 1.40 -15.22 -4.04
CA PHE A 149 0.72 -16.11 -4.97
C PHE A 149 1.19 -15.93 -6.42
N GLY A 150 2.12 -15.02 -6.67
CA GLY A 150 2.58 -14.66 -8.01
C GLY A 150 1.68 -13.65 -8.73
N ILE A 151 0.68 -13.08 -8.03
CA ILE A 151 -0.30 -12.15 -8.61
C ILE A 151 0.27 -10.74 -8.57
N ARG A 152 0.34 -10.07 -9.74
CA ARG A 152 0.79 -8.68 -9.86
C ARG A 152 -0.37 -7.69 -9.67
N PRO A 153 -0.08 -6.40 -9.38
CA PRO A 153 -1.11 -5.37 -9.24
C PRO A 153 -2.08 -5.29 -10.42
N ILE A 154 -1.59 -5.46 -11.67
CA ILE A 154 -2.44 -5.43 -12.87
C ILE A 154 -3.49 -6.54 -12.88
N ASN A 155 -3.17 -7.73 -12.35
CA ASN A 155 -4.12 -8.83 -12.26
C ASN A 155 -5.27 -8.50 -11.31
N TYR A 156 -4.97 -7.85 -10.16
CA TYR A 156 -6.00 -7.35 -9.26
C TYR A 156 -6.86 -6.27 -9.90
N ALA A 157 -6.26 -5.36 -10.69
CA ALA A 157 -7.00 -4.32 -11.41
C ALA A 157 -7.98 -4.93 -12.42
N ALA A 158 -7.53 -5.93 -13.18
CA ALA A 158 -8.34 -6.64 -14.14
C ALA A 158 -9.46 -7.48 -13.46
N PHE A 159 -9.12 -8.22 -12.40
CA PHE A 159 -10.09 -8.95 -11.59
C PHE A 159 -11.22 -8.06 -11.06
N MET A 160 -10.87 -6.85 -10.64
CA MET A 160 -11.84 -5.87 -10.13
C MET A 160 -12.55 -5.09 -11.25
N GLY A 161 -12.30 -5.38 -12.52
CA GLY A 161 -12.90 -4.70 -13.67
C GLY A 161 -12.50 -3.23 -13.81
N LYS A 162 -11.32 -2.82 -13.31
CA LYS A 162 -10.84 -1.42 -13.31
C LYS A 162 -10.16 -1.08 -14.63
N LYS A 163 -10.96 -0.96 -15.70
CA LYS A 163 -10.53 -0.70 -17.08
C LYS A 163 -9.44 0.38 -17.17
N ASP A 164 -9.71 1.57 -16.65
CA ASP A 164 -8.79 2.72 -16.78
C ASP A 164 -7.45 2.47 -16.07
N LEU A 165 -7.47 1.75 -14.96
CA LEU A 165 -6.26 1.44 -14.23
C LEU A 165 -5.43 0.34 -14.93
N VAL A 166 -6.10 -0.66 -15.54
CA VAL A 166 -5.45 -1.68 -16.38
C VAL A 166 -4.74 -1.01 -17.54
N ILE A 167 -5.41 -0.10 -18.25
CA ILE A 167 -4.82 0.65 -19.36
C ILE A 167 -3.59 1.45 -18.90
N LYS A 168 -3.73 2.24 -17.83
CA LYS A 168 -2.61 3.01 -17.27
C LYS A 168 -1.43 2.13 -16.86
N MET A 169 -1.68 0.95 -16.33
CA MET A 169 -0.61 0.01 -15.96
C MET A 169 0.07 -0.56 -17.20
N LEU A 170 -0.67 -0.91 -18.26
CA LEU A 170 -0.09 -1.38 -19.52
C LEU A 170 0.78 -0.30 -20.17
N ASP A 171 0.29 0.93 -20.25
CA ASP A 171 1.03 2.08 -20.78
C ASP A 171 2.32 2.35 -19.97
N ALA A 172 2.29 2.06 -18.66
CA ALA A 172 3.44 2.17 -17.77
C ALA A 172 4.39 0.96 -17.81
N GLY A 173 4.15 -0.03 -18.68
CA GLY A 173 5.01 -1.21 -18.86
C GLY A 173 4.71 -2.36 -17.88
N ALA A 174 3.47 -2.51 -17.44
CA ALA A 174 3.09 -3.66 -16.63
C ALA A 174 3.21 -4.96 -17.44
N LEU A 175 3.88 -5.95 -16.84
CA LEU A 175 4.07 -7.26 -17.44
C LEU A 175 2.79 -8.08 -17.30
N VAL A 176 2.39 -8.70 -18.41
CA VAL A 176 1.19 -9.54 -18.49
C VAL A 176 1.46 -11.03 -18.27
N ASN A 177 2.74 -11.43 -18.25
CA ASN A 177 3.14 -12.80 -17.98
C ASN A 177 3.22 -13.04 -16.47
N ASN A 178 2.60 -14.11 -16.00
CA ASN A 178 2.56 -14.45 -14.58
C ASN A 178 2.98 -15.89 -14.34
N SER A 179 3.80 -16.10 -13.33
CA SER A 179 4.01 -17.41 -12.70
C SER A 179 3.08 -17.53 -11.49
N ILE A 180 1.76 -17.58 -11.76
CA ILE A 180 0.77 -17.70 -10.68
C ILE A 180 0.81 -19.13 -10.12
N LYS A 181 0.93 -19.23 -8.79
CA LYS A 181 0.91 -20.53 -8.11
C LYS A 181 -0.49 -21.15 -8.20
N LYS A 182 -0.57 -22.45 -8.55
CA LYS A 182 -1.84 -23.18 -8.58
C LYS A 182 -2.36 -23.39 -7.15
N ASP A 183 -3.46 -22.72 -6.82
CA ASP A 183 -4.17 -22.81 -5.54
C ASP A 183 -5.69 -22.74 -5.85
N SER A 184 -6.49 -23.56 -5.18
CA SER A 184 -7.95 -23.61 -5.39
C SER A 184 -8.64 -22.26 -5.16
N ARG A 185 -8.10 -21.45 -4.25
CA ARG A 185 -8.61 -20.07 -4.00
C ARG A 185 -8.35 -19.12 -5.16
N ILE A 186 -7.34 -19.42 -5.97
CA ILE A 186 -6.96 -18.66 -7.15
C ILE A 186 -7.85 -19.00 -8.33
N LEU A 187 -8.38 -20.21 -8.44
CA LEU A 187 -9.27 -20.61 -9.53
C LEU A 187 -10.50 -19.72 -9.61
N GLN A 188 -11.20 -19.47 -8.50
CA GLN A 188 -12.34 -18.54 -8.47
C GLN A 188 -11.95 -17.11 -8.85
N PHE A 189 -10.75 -16.69 -8.42
CA PHE A 189 -10.19 -15.40 -8.81
C PHE A 189 -10.00 -15.33 -10.33
N LEU A 190 -9.49 -16.39 -10.96
CA LEU A 190 -9.17 -16.45 -12.38
C LEU A 190 -10.42 -16.49 -13.27
N GLU A 191 -11.45 -17.20 -12.87
CA GLU A 191 -12.74 -17.23 -13.59
C GLU A 191 -13.36 -15.83 -13.69
N LYS A 192 -13.39 -15.10 -12.57
CA LYS A 192 -13.86 -13.72 -12.53
C LYS A 192 -12.95 -12.76 -13.29
N PHE A 193 -11.62 -12.99 -13.21
CA PHE A 193 -10.63 -12.25 -13.98
C PHE A 193 -10.88 -12.40 -15.48
N HIS A 194 -11.09 -13.63 -15.96
CA HIS A 194 -11.35 -13.91 -17.36
C HIS A 194 -12.58 -13.16 -17.88
N SER A 195 -13.71 -13.23 -17.16
CA SER A 195 -14.94 -12.51 -17.49
C SER A 195 -14.72 -11.00 -17.59
N ASN A 196 -13.95 -10.41 -16.63
CA ASN A 196 -13.68 -8.99 -16.61
C ASN A 196 -12.74 -8.55 -17.75
N ILE A 197 -11.73 -9.36 -18.11
CA ILE A 197 -10.84 -9.06 -19.23
C ILE A 197 -11.58 -9.08 -20.56
N ILE A 198 -12.47 -10.06 -20.78
CA ILE A 198 -13.31 -10.10 -21.97
C ILE A 198 -14.15 -8.81 -22.06
N ASN A 199 -14.78 -8.43 -20.96
CA ASN A 199 -15.63 -7.23 -20.91
C ASN A 199 -14.81 -5.95 -21.17
N ILE A 200 -13.62 -5.83 -20.60
CA ILE A 200 -12.71 -4.72 -20.85
C ILE A 200 -12.31 -4.67 -22.32
N THR A 201 -11.96 -5.82 -22.93
CA THR A 201 -11.51 -5.90 -24.33
C THR A 201 -12.60 -5.53 -25.32
N GLN A 202 -13.85 -5.88 -25.01
CA GLN A 202 -15.01 -5.56 -25.85
C GLN A 202 -15.36 -4.06 -25.81
N ASN A 203 -15.08 -3.38 -24.70
CA ASN A 203 -15.51 -1.99 -24.44
C ASN A 203 -14.40 -0.95 -24.61
N ILE A 204 -13.23 -1.31 -25.15
CA ILE A 204 -12.12 -0.36 -25.37
C ILE A 204 -12.29 0.36 -26.71
N GLU A 205 -12.28 1.68 -26.67
CA GLU A 205 -12.26 2.55 -27.84
C GLU A 205 -10.93 2.48 -28.61
N LYS A 206 -10.92 2.97 -29.87
CA LYS A 206 -9.73 2.98 -30.74
C LYS A 206 -8.56 3.73 -30.07
N GLY A 207 -7.39 3.11 -30.00
CA GLY A 207 -6.15 3.76 -29.50
C GLY A 207 -5.41 3.02 -28.39
N VAL A 208 -6.03 2.01 -27.79
CA VAL A 208 -5.36 1.17 -26.76
C VAL A 208 -4.85 -0.12 -27.43
N ASP A 209 -3.67 -0.57 -27.03
CA ASP A 209 -3.10 -1.83 -27.52
C ASP A 209 -3.91 -3.03 -27.03
N LYS A 210 -4.90 -3.40 -27.85
CA LYS A 210 -5.76 -4.57 -27.60
C LYS A 210 -4.98 -5.89 -27.56
N ASN A 211 -3.77 -5.94 -28.13
CA ASN A 211 -2.97 -7.15 -28.16
C ASN A 211 -2.43 -7.48 -26.78
N ASN A 212 -2.00 -6.47 -26.00
CA ASN A 212 -1.56 -6.68 -24.63
C ASN A 212 -2.68 -7.17 -23.71
N LEU A 213 -3.92 -6.69 -23.90
CA LEU A 213 -5.08 -7.19 -23.15
C LEU A 213 -5.46 -8.61 -23.53
N LYS A 214 -5.42 -8.95 -24.83
CA LYS A 214 -5.62 -10.33 -25.30
C LYS A 214 -4.53 -11.25 -24.79
N LEU A 215 -3.29 -10.78 -24.79
CA LEU A 215 -2.14 -11.54 -24.27
C LEU A 215 -2.30 -11.80 -22.76
N LEU A 216 -2.75 -10.80 -21.98
CA LEU A 216 -3.06 -10.94 -20.57
C LEU A 216 -4.12 -12.03 -20.33
N ALA A 217 -5.21 -12.01 -21.10
CA ALA A 217 -6.27 -13.00 -21.00
C ALA A 217 -5.79 -14.41 -21.41
N ASN A 218 -5.11 -14.52 -22.55
CA ASN A 218 -4.63 -15.80 -23.08
C ASN A 218 -3.57 -16.47 -22.18
N ASN A 219 -2.64 -15.69 -21.64
CA ASN A 219 -1.61 -16.23 -20.73
C ASN A 219 -2.24 -16.81 -19.47
N MET A 220 -3.26 -16.14 -18.91
CA MET A 220 -3.99 -16.64 -17.75
C MET A 220 -4.78 -17.91 -18.07
N ILE A 221 -5.43 -17.99 -19.24
CA ILE A 221 -6.16 -19.17 -19.70
C ILE A 221 -5.22 -20.35 -19.89
N ASN A 222 -4.10 -20.12 -20.56
CA ASN A 222 -3.13 -21.19 -20.88
C ASN A 222 -2.44 -21.75 -19.65
N GLU A 223 -2.10 -20.89 -18.66
CA GLU A 223 -1.46 -21.36 -17.41
C GLU A 223 -2.38 -22.22 -16.55
N PHE A 224 -3.69 -22.02 -16.62
CA PHE A 224 -4.66 -22.70 -15.76
C PHE A 224 -5.58 -23.69 -16.48
N ASN A 225 -5.42 -23.90 -17.80
CA ASN A 225 -6.34 -24.74 -18.59
C ASN A 225 -7.82 -24.42 -18.39
N ILE A 226 -8.12 -23.13 -18.22
CA ILE A 226 -9.50 -22.69 -18.16
C ILE A 226 -10.04 -22.79 -19.59
N LYS A 227 -10.87 -23.79 -19.86
CA LYS A 227 -11.55 -23.93 -21.14
C LYS A 227 -12.51 -22.76 -21.30
N SER A 228 -12.37 -22.02 -22.39
CA SER A 228 -13.30 -20.99 -22.88
C SER A 228 -14.67 -21.54 -23.14
#